data_54a5557da3dca5245f26c561a32b245c
#
_entry.id   54a5557da3dca5245f26c561a32b245c
#
_cell.length_a   1.000
_cell.length_b   1.000
_cell.length_c   1.000
_cell.angle_alpha   90.00
_cell.angle_beta   90.00
_cell.angle_gamma   90.00
#
_symmetry.space_group_name_H-M   'P 1'
#
loop_
_entity.id
_entity.type
_entity.pdbx_description
1 polymer ?
#
loop_
_entity_poly.entity_id
_entity_poly.type
_entity_poly.pdbx_seq_one_letter_code
_entity_poly.pdbx_strand_id
1 'polypeptide(L)'
;MAFLEVNNICKSFNETEVLKGVSFEMERGEVFSIIGSSGNGKTTLLRCLNFLEIPDSGSITVDGEVIFPATDDQKKKVCPKKRLTFGMVFQNFNLFPQYTALKNVTLAMDVQSENELKAQGVKFLARRAAMKEAHAKNEETAKELLTRVGLENKMYNYPCQLSGGQQQRVAIARALALSPDILCFDEPTSALDPELTGEVLKVIKQLRDEGRTMIIVTHEMEFARNVSDKIIFMADGVIEEMGTPDEIFNAPKSEKTKTFFQKSNEEVKA
;
A
#
# COMPACT_ATOMS: atom_id res chain seq x y z
N MET A 1 9.21 17.27 12.11
CA MET A 1 8.04 17.45 11.21
C MET A 1 7.62 16.09 10.73
N ALA A 2 6.34 15.77 10.83
CA ALA A 2 5.84 14.49 10.37
C ALA A 2 6.15 14.29 8.88
N PHE A 3 6.46 13.06 8.49
CA PHE A 3 6.75 12.71 7.10
C PHE A 3 5.47 12.62 6.26
N LEU A 4 4.43 12.00 6.82
CA LEU A 4 3.08 11.99 6.27
C LEU A 4 2.12 12.68 7.25
N GLU A 5 1.36 13.63 6.75
CA GLU A 5 0.26 14.29 7.48
C GLU A 5 -1.03 14.07 6.71
N VAL A 6 -1.99 13.43 7.35
CA VAL A 6 -3.34 13.20 6.84
C VAL A 6 -4.30 14.01 7.71
N ASN A 7 -4.99 14.97 7.11
CA ASN A 7 -5.82 15.91 7.84
C ASN A 7 -7.26 15.89 7.35
N ASN A 8 -8.17 15.48 8.24
CA ASN A 8 -9.62 15.54 8.08
C ASN A 8 -10.14 14.95 6.76
N ILE A 9 -9.63 13.77 6.37
CA ILE A 9 -10.04 13.08 5.16
C ILE A 9 -11.46 12.55 5.31
N CYS A 10 -12.36 13.05 4.44
CA CYS A 10 -13.73 12.58 4.32
C CYS A 10 -13.94 11.92 2.94
N LYS A 11 -14.79 10.90 2.91
CA LYS A 11 -15.21 10.23 1.67
C LYS A 11 -16.60 9.64 1.81
N SER A 12 -17.45 9.98 0.85
CA SER A 12 -18.79 9.42 0.71
C SER A 12 -18.96 8.69 -0.62
N PHE A 13 -19.80 7.68 -0.64
CA PHE A 13 -20.28 7.03 -1.85
C PHE A 13 -21.82 7.12 -1.86
N ASN A 14 -22.34 7.86 -2.82
CA ASN A 14 -23.74 8.26 -2.84
C ASN A 14 -24.12 8.99 -1.52
N GLU A 15 -25.09 8.46 -0.78
CA GLU A 15 -25.56 9.03 0.50
C GLU A 15 -24.83 8.46 1.72
N THR A 16 -23.90 7.50 1.54
CA THR A 16 -23.19 6.84 2.65
C THR A 16 -21.85 7.48 2.87
N GLU A 17 -21.67 8.11 4.03
CA GLU A 17 -20.39 8.65 4.48
C GLU A 17 -19.53 7.52 5.05
N VAL A 18 -18.41 7.20 4.37
CA VAL A 18 -17.52 6.07 4.70
C VAL A 18 -16.31 6.53 5.52
N LEU A 19 -15.75 7.71 5.21
CA LEU A 19 -14.71 8.34 6.01
C LEU A 19 -15.23 9.67 6.54
N LYS A 20 -15.08 9.88 7.84
CA LYS A 20 -15.71 11.00 8.57
C LYS A 20 -14.66 11.86 9.29
N GLY A 21 -13.68 12.36 8.53
CA GLY A 21 -12.66 13.25 9.09
C GLY A 21 -11.48 12.51 9.70
N VAL A 22 -10.91 11.56 8.96
CA VAL A 22 -9.73 10.80 9.40
C VAL A 22 -8.49 11.67 9.39
N SER A 23 -7.78 11.71 10.54
CA SER A 23 -6.55 12.50 10.72
C SER A 23 -5.50 11.70 11.48
N PHE A 24 -4.25 11.66 10.97
CA PHE A 24 -3.10 11.08 11.66
C PHE A 24 -1.80 11.61 11.05
N GLU A 25 -0.72 11.44 11.81
CA GLU A 25 0.63 11.80 11.41
C GLU A 25 1.56 10.60 11.55
N MET A 26 2.56 10.51 10.67
CA MET A 26 3.50 9.39 10.60
C MET A 26 4.90 9.91 10.29
N GLU A 27 5.91 9.37 10.96
CA GLU A 27 7.30 9.68 10.70
C GLU A 27 7.87 8.78 9.58
N ARG A 28 8.99 9.20 8.98
CA ARG A 28 9.68 8.39 7.96
C ARG A 28 10.24 7.11 8.58
N GLY A 29 9.97 5.97 7.94
CA GLY A 29 10.40 4.65 8.40
C GLY A 29 9.46 3.99 9.39
N GLU A 30 8.41 4.68 9.88
CA GLU A 30 7.40 4.05 10.72
C GLU A 30 6.50 3.08 9.92
N VAL A 31 5.98 2.10 10.63
CA VAL A 31 4.98 1.15 10.13
C VAL A 31 3.70 1.30 10.94
N PHE A 32 2.61 1.67 10.27
CA PHE A 32 1.28 1.73 10.87
C PHE A 32 0.44 0.56 10.39
N SER A 33 -0.18 -0.16 11.32
CA SER A 33 -1.25 -1.11 10.97
C SER A 33 -2.62 -0.53 11.27
N ILE A 34 -3.54 -0.67 10.32
CA ILE A 34 -4.93 -0.26 10.45
C ILE A 34 -5.77 -1.52 10.64
N ILE A 35 -6.44 -1.63 11.77
CA ILE A 35 -7.29 -2.75 12.15
C ILE A 35 -8.74 -2.29 12.38
N GLY A 36 -9.67 -3.23 12.46
CA GLY A 36 -11.09 -2.97 12.69
C GLY A 36 -11.99 -3.86 11.84
N SER A 37 -13.29 -3.90 12.13
CA SER A 37 -14.24 -4.73 11.40
C SER A 37 -14.37 -4.36 9.94
N SER A 38 -14.85 -5.30 9.10
CA SER A 38 -15.13 -5.05 7.69
C SER A 38 -16.16 -3.92 7.53
N GLY A 39 -16.04 -3.12 6.49
CA GLY A 39 -16.95 -1.97 6.22
C GLY A 39 -16.60 -0.67 6.95
N ASN A 40 -15.61 -0.64 7.85
CA ASN A 40 -15.24 0.56 8.63
C ASN A 40 -14.36 1.57 7.86
N GLY A 41 -14.20 1.43 6.55
CA GLY A 41 -13.51 2.41 5.71
C GLY A 41 -12.00 2.22 5.55
N LYS A 42 -11.38 1.16 6.13
CA LYS A 42 -9.92 0.90 6.07
C LYS A 42 -9.36 0.90 4.64
N THR A 43 -9.92 0.05 3.76
CA THR A 43 -9.55 -0.02 2.34
C THR A 43 -9.83 1.30 1.61
N THR A 44 -10.94 1.99 1.95
CA THR A 44 -11.28 3.29 1.38
C THR A 44 -10.22 4.34 1.74
N LEU A 45 -9.74 4.34 2.99
CA LEU A 45 -8.65 5.22 3.42
C LEU A 45 -7.38 4.97 2.60
N LEU A 46 -6.94 3.71 2.46
CA LEU A 46 -5.77 3.39 1.61
C LEU A 46 -5.96 3.82 0.16
N ARG A 47 -7.14 3.62 -0.40
CA ARG A 47 -7.45 4.05 -1.77
C ARG A 47 -7.43 5.57 -1.91
N CYS A 48 -7.87 6.32 -0.89
CA CYS A 48 -7.77 7.77 -0.86
C CYS A 48 -6.30 8.24 -0.82
N LEU A 49 -5.45 7.61 -0.01
CA LEU A 49 -4.01 7.93 0.05
C LEU A 49 -3.31 7.67 -1.29
N ASN A 50 -3.69 6.61 -1.98
CA ASN A 50 -3.14 6.25 -3.30
C ASN A 50 -3.83 6.96 -4.48
N PHE A 51 -4.80 7.85 -4.24
CA PHE A 51 -5.59 8.53 -5.27
C PHE A 51 -6.30 7.58 -6.26
N LEU A 52 -6.62 6.38 -5.81
CA LEU A 52 -7.52 5.46 -6.50
C LEU A 52 -8.99 5.89 -6.27
N GLU A 53 -9.24 6.48 -5.10
CA GLU A 53 -10.44 7.23 -4.78
C GLU A 53 -10.03 8.67 -4.41
N ILE A 54 -10.74 9.65 -4.92
CA ILE A 54 -10.48 11.05 -4.59
C ILE A 54 -11.24 11.39 -3.30
N PRO A 55 -10.56 11.88 -2.24
CA PRO A 55 -11.25 12.37 -1.05
C PRO A 55 -12.23 13.50 -1.38
N ASP A 56 -13.33 13.58 -0.65
CA ASP A 56 -14.31 14.66 -0.82
C ASP A 56 -13.82 15.94 -0.12
N SER A 57 -13.09 15.80 1.00
CA SER A 57 -12.44 16.90 1.72
C SER A 57 -11.21 16.43 2.49
N GLY A 58 -10.49 17.37 3.08
CA GLY A 58 -9.25 17.14 3.81
C GLY A 58 -8.00 17.40 3.00
N SER A 59 -6.84 17.11 3.58
CA SER A 59 -5.55 17.30 2.92
C SER A 59 -4.57 16.17 3.24
N ILE A 60 -3.63 15.93 2.32
CA ILE A 60 -2.53 14.98 2.46
C ILE A 60 -1.24 15.71 2.14
N THR A 61 -0.30 15.71 3.08
CA THR A 61 1.03 16.29 2.93
C THR A 61 2.07 15.20 3.13
N VAL A 62 3.08 15.14 2.27
CA VAL A 62 4.20 14.21 2.41
C VAL A 62 5.51 15.00 2.27
N ASP A 63 6.40 14.85 3.25
CA ASP A 63 7.70 15.54 3.32
C ASP A 63 7.57 17.07 3.18
N GLY A 64 6.54 17.64 3.82
CA GLY A 64 6.19 19.07 3.74
C GLY A 64 5.56 19.50 2.42
N GLU A 65 5.42 18.63 1.42
CA GLU A 65 4.75 18.93 0.16
C GLU A 65 3.27 18.52 0.20
N VAL A 66 2.35 19.47 -0.06
CA VAL A 66 0.92 19.19 -0.16
C VAL A 66 0.65 18.40 -1.44
N ILE A 67 0.26 17.12 -1.27
CA ILE A 67 -0.07 16.21 -2.37
C ILE A 67 -1.53 16.33 -2.76
N PHE A 68 -2.42 16.39 -1.76
CA PHE A 68 -3.84 16.62 -1.93
C PHE A 68 -4.26 17.85 -1.11
N PRO A 69 -4.76 18.93 -1.75
CA PRO A 69 -5.12 20.17 -1.08
C PRO A 69 -6.51 20.10 -0.46
N ALA A 70 -6.70 20.83 0.64
CA ALA A 70 -7.99 20.93 1.32
C ALA A 70 -9.08 21.71 0.54
N THR A 71 -8.71 22.46 -0.51
CA THR A 71 -9.60 23.37 -1.24
C THR A 71 -10.09 22.81 -2.58
N ASP A 72 -11.37 23.08 -2.92
CA ASP A 72 -12.05 22.51 -4.11
C ASP A 72 -11.43 22.87 -5.45
N ASP A 73 -10.84 24.05 -5.62
CA ASP A 73 -10.29 24.53 -6.89
C ASP A 73 -9.08 23.72 -7.38
N GLN A 74 -8.40 22.99 -6.51
CA GLN A 74 -7.20 22.24 -6.82
C GLN A 74 -7.42 20.71 -6.87
N LYS A 75 -8.56 20.20 -6.41
CA LYS A 75 -8.86 18.75 -6.33
C LYS A 75 -8.78 18.03 -7.68
N LYS A 76 -8.99 18.72 -8.80
CA LYS A 76 -9.00 18.11 -10.15
C LYS A 76 -7.63 17.81 -10.73
N LYS A 77 -6.52 18.16 -10.06
CA LYS A 77 -5.16 18.06 -10.61
C LYS A 77 -4.15 17.46 -9.63
N VAL A 78 -4.40 16.25 -9.13
CA VAL A 78 -3.29 15.50 -8.53
C VAL A 78 -2.26 15.24 -9.62
N CYS A 79 -1.08 15.87 -9.50
CA CYS A 79 0.00 15.71 -10.46
C CYS A 79 0.37 14.22 -10.59
N PRO A 80 0.53 13.66 -11.81
CA PRO A 80 0.89 12.26 -11.98
C PRO A 80 2.13 11.83 -11.19
N LYS A 81 3.14 12.71 -11.04
CA LYS A 81 4.33 12.44 -10.21
C LYS A 81 4.00 12.24 -8.74
N LYS A 82 3.05 12.99 -8.21
CA LYS A 82 2.61 12.89 -6.81
C LYS A 82 1.88 11.57 -6.51
N ARG A 83 1.32 10.91 -7.52
CA ARG A 83 0.71 9.58 -7.37
C ARG A 83 1.75 8.47 -7.14
N LEU A 84 3.01 8.70 -7.51
CA LEU A 84 4.09 7.74 -7.32
C LEU A 84 4.65 7.73 -5.89
N THR A 85 4.27 8.70 -5.06
CA THR A 85 4.63 8.76 -3.65
C THR A 85 4.14 7.54 -2.87
N PHE A 86 2.98 7.00 -3.26
CA PHE A 86 2.40 5.81 -2.65
C PHE A 86 2.45 4.62 -3.59
N GLY A 87 2.90 3.47 -3.08
CA GLY A 87 2.84 2.18 -3.76
C GLY A 87 1.74 1.33 -3.14
N MET A 88 0.86 0.72 -3.96
CA MET A 88 -0.26 -0.09 -3.48
C MET A 88 -0.06 -1.57 -3.76
N VAL A 89 -0.21 -2.38 -2.73
CA VAL A 89 -0.32 -3.85 -2.79
C VAL A 89 -1.75 -4.23 -2.42
N PHE A 90 -2.45 -4.84 -3.36
CA PHE A 90 -3.87 -5.18 -3.24
C PHE A 90 -4.07 -6.56 -2.64
N GLN A 91 -5.25 -6.79 -2.06
CA GLN A 91 -5.73 -8.06 -1.56
C GLN A 91 -5.72 -9.16 -2.63
N ASN A 92 -6.21 -8.87 -3.83
CA ASN A 92 -6.34 -9.79 -4.96
C ASN A 92 -5.19 -9.68 -5.96
N PHE A 93 -3.94 -9.57 -5.53
CA PHE A 93 -2.71 -9.50 -6.32
C PHE A 93 -2.75 -8.54 -7.53
N ASN A 94 -3.83 -8.50 -8.30
CA ASN A 94 -4.09 -7.70 -9.50
C ASN A 94 -2.94 -7.76 -10.52
N LEU A 95 -2.41 -8.98 -10.74
CA LEU A 95 -1.41 -9.22 -11.79
C LEU A 95 -2.08 -9.29 -13.16
N PHE A 96 -1.38 -8.82 -14.18
CA PHE A 96 -1.78 -8.98 -15.56
C PHE A 96 -1.59 -10.45 -15.98
N PRO A 97 -2.65 -11.22 -16.23
CA PRO A 97 -2.54 -12.66 -16.45
C PRO A 97 -1.81 -13.03 -17.73
N GLN A 98 -1.78 -12.13 -18.73
CA GLN A 98 -1.09 -12.30 -20.01
C GLN A 98 0.42 -12.00 -19.95
N TYR A 99 0.93 -11.53 -18.82
CA TYR A 99 2.33 -11.18 -18.63
C TYR A 99 3.01 -12.09 -17.63
N THR A 100 4.31 -12.37 -17.84
CA THR A 100 5.15 -13.07 -16.87
C THR A 100 5.34 -12.24 -15.60
N ALA A 101 5.85 -12.86 -14.53
CA ALA A 101 6.21 -12.15 -13.29
C ALA A 101 7.15 -10.97 -13.58
N LEU A 102 8.20 -11.19 -14.37
CA LEU A 102 9.14 -10.15 -14.77
C LEU A 102 8.44 -9.00 -15.50
N LYS A 103 7.56 -9.29 -16.46
CA LYS A 103 6.86 -8.26 -17.23
C LYS A 103 5.82 -7.53 -16.38
N ASN A 104 5.19 -8.19 -15.40
CA ASN A 104 4.33 -7.52 -14.43
C ASN A 104 5.06 -6.44 -13.61
N VAL A 105 6.33 -6.67 -13.27
CA VAL A 105 7.15 -5.72 -12.53
C VAL A 105 7.71 -4.62 -13.44
N THR A 106 8.22 -4.96 -14.65
CA THR A 106 8.82 -3.98 -15.57
C THR A 106 7.82 -3.01 -16.17
N LEU A 107 6.56 -3.41 -16.33
CA LEU A 107 5.56 -2.64 -17.09
C LEU A 107 5.40 -1.20 -16.57
N ALA A 108 5.28 -1.02 -15.27
CA ALA A 108 5.09 0.30 -14.68
C ALA A 108 6.30 1.22 -14.90
N MET A 109 7.51 0.68 -14.75
CA MET A 109 8.76 1.40 -15.03
C MET A 109 8.90 1.77 -16.52
N ASP A 110 8.51 0.86 -17.43
CA ASP A 110 8.54 1.12 -18.86
C ASP A 110 7.59 2.28 -19.22
N VAL A 111 6.38 2.28 -18.66
CA VAL A 111 5.40 3.37 -18.86
C VAL A 111 5.91 4.70 -18.30
N GLN A 112 6.53 4.67 -17.11
CA GLN A 112 7.13 5.86 -16.52
C GLN A 112 8.26 6.40 -17.39
N SER A 113 9.20 5.56 -17.82
CA SER A 113 10.32 5.94 -18.70
C SER A 113 9.81 6.55 -20.02
N GLU A 114 8.76 5.96 -20.61
CA GLU A 114 8.16 6.50 -21.84
C GLU A 114 7.55 7.89 -21.62
N ASN A 115 6.85 8.09 -20.51
CA ASN A 115 6.25 9.39 -20.17
C ASN A 115 7.31 10.45 -19.90
N GLU A 116 8.41 10.12 -19.24
CA GLU A 116 9.53 11.02 -19.01
C GLU A 116 10.20 11.45 -20.32
N LEU A 117 10.47 10.50 -21.22
CA LEU A 117 11.04 10.81 -22.54
C LEU A 117 10.11 11.66 -23.40
N LYS A 118 8.78 11.44 -23.29
CA LYS A 118 7.78 12.31 -23.95
C LYS A 118 7.80 13.73 -23.37
N ALA A 119 7.85 13.86 -22.06
CA ALA A 119 7.89 15.15 -21.37
C ALA A 119 9.16 15.96 -21.69
N GLN A 120 10.29 15.28 -21.91
CA GLN A 120 11.55 15.87 -22.36
C GLN A 120 11.56 16.26 -23.85
N GLY A 121 10.48 16.01 -24.59
CA GLY A 121 10.38 16.35 -26.00
C GLY A 121 11.25 15.49 -26.94
N VAL A 122 11.70 14.32 -26.49
CA VAL A 122 12.53 13.41 -27.30
C VAL A 122 11.76 12.94 -28.54
N LYS A 123 12.33 13.18 -29.73
CA LYS A 123 11.73 12.83 -31.02
C LYS A 123 11.52 11.31 -31.16
N PHE A 124 10.53 10.90 -31.93
CA PHE A 124 10.06 9.50 -32.03
C PHE A 124 11.18 8.47 -32.28
N LEU A 125 12.09 8.70 -33.24
CA LEU A 125 13.19 7.78 -33.56
C LEU A 125 14.20 7.66 -32.39
N ALA A 126 14.62 8.79 -31.84
CA ALA A 126 15.52 8.83 -30.67
C ALA A 126 14.87 8.21 -29.44
N ARG A 127 13.56 8.44 -29.24
CA ARG A 127 12.80 7.86 -28.13
C ARG A 127 12.75 6.32 -28.22
N ARG A 128 12.63 5.74 -29.41
CA ARG A 128 12.65 4.28 -29.58
C ARG A 128 13.99 3.65 -29.15
N ALA A 129 15.11 4.32 -29.46
CA ALA A 129 16.44 3.87 -29.01
C ALA A 129 16.59 4.01 -27.48
N ALA A 130 16.22 5.18 -26.91
CA ALA A 130 16.27 5.44 -25.49
C ALA A 130 15.34 4.49 -24.69
N MET A 131 14.17 4.16 -25.23
CA MET A 131 13.26 3.15 -24.61
C MET A 131 13.86 1.76 -24.56
N LYS A 132 14.65 1.35 -25.57
CA LYS A 132 15.32 0.04 -25.54
C LYS A 132 16.35 -0.03 -24.41
N GLU A 133 17.09 1.04 -24.19
CA GLU A 133 18.07 1.14 -23.09
C GLU A 133 17.35 1.21 -21.73
N ALA A 134 16.32 2.07 -21.61
CA ALA A 134 15.51 2.16 -20.39
C ALA A 134 14.86 0.82 -20.04
N HIS A 135 14.33 0.09 -21.02
CA HIS A 135 13.73 -1.23 -20.81
C HIS A 135 14.76 -2.25 -20.29
N ALA A 136 15.98 -2.27 -20.83
CA ALA A 136 17.03 -3.17 -20.35
C ALA A 136 17.38 -2.89 -18.88
N LYS A 137 17.50 -1.61 -18.49
CA LYS A 137 17.72 -1.20 -17.11
C LYS A 137 16.53 -1.58 -16.20
N ASN A 138 15.31 -1.32 -16.65
CA ASN A 138 14.09 -1.68 -15.91
C ASN A 138 13.99 -3.19 -15.69
N GLU A 139 14.39 -3.99 -16.69
CA GLU A 139 14.41 -5.45 -16.58
C GLU A 139 15.42 -5.94 -15.54
N GLU A 140 16.61 -5.32 -15.48
CA GLU A 140 17.62 -5.63 -14.47
C GLU A 140 17.10 -5.31 -13.06
N THR A 141 16.56 -4.12 -12.85
CA THR A 141 15.92 -3.73 -11.58
C THR A 141 14.79 -4.70 -11.19
N ALA A 142 13.95 -5.10 -12.16
CA ALA A 142 12.87 -6.04 -11.89
C ALA A 142 13.38 -7.44 -11.49
N LYS A 143 14.50 -7.91 -12.08
CA LYS A 143 15.14 -9.17 -11.69
C LYS A 143 15.67 -9.10 -10.26
N GLU A 144 16.32 -8.00 -9.88
CA GLU A 144 16.78 -7.77 -8.52
C GLU A 144 15.62 -7.78 -7.51
N LEU A 145 14.51 -7.08 -7.82
CA LEU A 145 13.33 -7.04 -6.97
C LEU A 145 12.67 -8.42 -6.83
N LEU A 146 12.56 -9.20 -7.92
CA LEU A 146 12.02 -10.55 -7.87
C LEU A 146 12.93 -11.50 -7.08
N THR A 147 14.24 -11.38 -7.20
CA THR A 147 15.20 -12.12 -6.37
C THR A 147 15.06 -11.78 -4.90
N ARG A 148 14.92 -10.48 -4.58
CA ARG A 148 14.72 -9.98 -3.21
C ARG A 148 13.47 -10.56 -2.55
N VAL A 149 12.41 -10.81 -3.29
CA VAL A 149 11.18 -11.46 -2.77
C VAL A 149 11.21 -13.00 -2.93
N GLY A 150 12.37 -13.60 -3.27
CA GLY A 150 12.58 -15.05 -3.38
C GLY A 150 11.89 -15.69 -4.58
N LEU A 151 11.89 -15.01 -5.72
CA LEU A 151 11.24 -15.47 -6.96
C LEU A 151 12.21 -15.54 -8.16
N GLU A 152 13.52 -15.67 -7.93
CA GLU A 152 14.55 -15.73 -8.97
C GLU A 152 14.29 -16.85 -9.99
N ASN A 153 13.75 -17.98 -9.54
CA ASN A 153 13.45 -19.14 -10.39
C ASN A 153 12.04 -19.09 -11.03
N LYS A 154 11.29 -17.99 -10.80
CA LYS A 154 9.89 -17.82 -11.24
C LYS A 154 9.66 -16.58 -12.11
N MET A 155 10.71 -15.86 -12.49
CA MET A 155 10.62 -14.60 -13.23
C MET A 155 9.84 -14.70 -14.54
N TYR A 156 9.96 -15.83 -15.23
CA TYR A 156 9.33 -16.07 -16.53
C TYR A 156 8.01 -16.83 -16.45
N ASN A 157 7.55 -17.16 -15.24
CA ASN A 157 6.26 -17.81 -15.04
C ASN A 157 5.11 -16.80 -15.20
N TYR A 158 3.98 -17.26 -15.73
CA TYR A 158 2.72 -16.51 -15.76
C TYR A 158 1.98 -16.63 -14.42
N PRO A 159 1.08 -15.71 -14.07
CA PRO A 159 0.32 -15.76 -12.81
C PRO A 159 -0.36 -17.10 -12.56
N CYS A 160 -0.95 -17.75 -13.58
CA CYS A 160 -1.58 -19.05 -13.44
C CYS A 160 -0.62 -20.21 -13.09
N GLN A 161 0.69 -20.00 -13.19
CA GLN A 161 1.74 -20.96 -12.85
C GLN A 161 2.37 -20.67 -11.46
N LEU A 162 1.86 -19.68 -10.75
CA LEU A 162 2.36 -19.21 -9.47
C LEU A 162 1.33 -19.52 -8.35
N SER A 163 1.80 -19.93 -7.18
CA SER A 163 0.94 -20.01 -5.99
C SER A 163 0.45 -18.61 -5.60
N GLY A 164 -0.62 -18.52 -4.78
CA GLY A 164 -1.13 -17.26 -4.28
C GLY A 164 -0.06 -16.42 -3.59
N GLY A 165 0.73 -17.02 -2.69
CA GLY A 165 1.85 -16.34 -2.02
C GLY A 165 2.94 -15.87 -2.98
N GLN A 166 3.22 -16.62 -4.07
CA GLN A 166 4.14 -16.19 -5.13
C GLN A 166 3.56 -15.01 -5.91
N GLN A 167 2.27 -15.04 -6.26
CA GLN A 167 1.59 -13.94 -6.93
C GLN A 167 1.62 -12.66 -6.08
N GLN A 168 1.38 -12.78 -4.77
CA GLN A 168 1.46 -11.64 -3.85
C GLN A 168 2.87 -11.06 -3.77
N ARG A 169 3.90 -11.91 -3.74
CA ARG A 169 5.30 -11.46 -3.76
C ARG A 169 5.66 -10.75 -5.09
N VAL A 170 5.11 -11.18 -6.23
CA VAL A 170 5.22 -10.42 -7.49
C VAL A 170 4.53 -9.06 -7.38
N ALA A 171 3.34 -8.98 -6.75
CA ALA A 171 2.64 -7.72 -6.54
C ALA A 171 3.43 -6.76 -5.64
N ILE A 172 4.10 -7.27 -4.60
CA ILE A 172 5.02 -6.49 -3.76
C ILE A 172 6.20 -5.98 -4.58
N ALA A 173 6.87 -6.84 -5.35
CA ALA A 173 7.98 -6.43 -6.21
C ALA A 173 7.56 -5.35 -7.23
N ARG A 174 6.35 -5.47 -7.80
CA ARG A 174 5.76 -4.46 -8.70
C ARG A 174 5.54 -3.13 -8.00
N ALA A 175 5.03 -3.13 -6.76
CA ALA A 175 4.84 -1.91 -5.98
C ALA A 175 6.18 -1.23 -5.65
N LEU A 176 7.22 -2.01 -5.36
CA LEU A 176 8.58 -1.51 -5.10
C LEU A 176 9.27 -0.93 -6.35
N ALA A 177 8.89 -1.38 -7.54
CA ALA A 177 9.58 -1.04 -8.79
C ALA A 177 9.59 0.46 -9.11
N LEU A 178 8.58 1.21 -8.65
CA LEU A 178 8.50 2.67 -8.81
C LEU A 178 9.14 3.44 -7.66
N SER A 179 9.80 2.73 -6.72
CA SER A 179 10.47 3.31 -5.55
C SER A 179 9.59 4.29 -4.76
N PRO A 180 8.37 3.91 -4.37
CA PRO A 180 7.49 4.80 -3.64
C PRO A 180 8.06 5.17 -2.27
N ASP A 181 7.68 6.35 -1.77
CA ASP A 181 8.05 6.80 -0.43
C ASP A 181 7.31 6.03 0.65
N ILE A 182 6.04 5.66 0.40
CA ILE A 182 5.16 4.96 1.33
C ILE A 182 4.53 3.75 0.63
N LEU A 183 4.64 2.58 1.25
CA LEU A 183 3.99 1.36 0.78
C LEU A 183 2.69 1.13 1.54
N CYS A 184 1.60 0.95 0.80
CA CYS A 184 0.28 0.64 1.33
C CYS A 184 -0.08 -0.82 1.01
N PHE A 185 -0.46 -1.58 2.03
CA PHE A 185 -0.87 -2.98 1.91
C PHE A 185 -2.34 -3.11 2.32
N ASP A 186 -3.18 -3.55 1.40
CA ASP A 186 -4.61 -3.80 1.65
C ASP A 186 -4.83 -5.30 1.82
N GLU A 187 -4.87 -5.74 3.06
CA GLU A 187 -5.08 -7.14 3.45
C GLU A 187 -4.20 -8.15 2.66
N PRO A 188 -2.87 -8.02 2.72
CA PRO A 188 -1.95 -8.71 1.80
C PRO A 188 -1.96 -10.24 1.91
N THR A 189 -2.64 -10.80 2.90
CA THR A 189 -2.69 -12.25 3.17
C THR A 189 -4.08 -12.85 3.10
N SER A 190 -5.14 -12.04 3.04
CA SER A 190 -6.53 -12.52 3.14
C SER A 190 -7.00 -13.43 1.99
N ALA A 191 -6.34 -13.36 0.84
CA ALA A 191 -6.60 -14.22 -0.32
C ALA A 191 -5.66 -15.44 -0.39
N LEU A 192 -4.95 -15.76 0.71
CA LEU A 192 -3.95 -16.82 0.79
C LEU A 192 -4.38 -17.93 1.75
N ASP A 193 -3.97 -19.16 1.43
CA ASP A 193 -4.01 -20.24 2.37
C ASP A 193 -3.06 -19.95 3.56
N PRO A 194 -3.42 -20.41 4.80
CA PRO A 194 -2.61 -20.14 6.00
C PRO A 194 -1.14 -20.56 5.87
N GLU A 195 -0.86 -21.64 5.16
CA GLU A 195 0.51 -22.13 4.92
C GLU A 195 1.36 -21.15 4.09
N LEU A 196 0.73 -20.36 3.20
CA LEU A 196 1.40 -19.42 2.32
C LEU A 196 1.53 -18.00 2.91
N THR A 197 0.75 -17.71 3.94
CA THR A 197 0.73 -16.40 4.63
C THR A 197 2.11 -16.05 5.19
N GLY A 198 2.79 -17.00 5.82
CA GLY A 198 4.09 -16.78 6.46
C GLY A 198 5.19 -16.25 5.52
N GLU A 199 5.21 -16.69 4.25
CA GLU A 199 6.19 -16.22 3.26
C GLU A 199 5.99 -14.75 2.90
N VAL A 200 4.74 -14.31 2.77
CA VAL A 200 4.41 -12.91 2.45
C VAL A 200 4.69 -12.00 3.65
N LEU A 201 4.31 -12.42 4.85
CA LEU A 201 4.58 -11.67 6.08
C LEU A 201 6.07 -11.51 6.34
N LYS A 202 6.88 -12.52 6.00
CA LYS A 202 8.34 -12.45 6.08
C LYS A 202 8.91 -11.36 5.16
N VAL A 203 8.41 -11.24 3.93
CA VAL A 203 8.84 -10.17 3.01
C VAL A 203 8.46 -8.80 3.55
N ILE A 204 7.24 -8.63 4.09
CA ILE A 204 6.82 -7.35 4.68
C ILE A 204 7.68 -6.99 5.90
N LYS A 205 8.00 -7.97 6.76
CA LYS A 205 8.91 -7.77 7.90
C LYS A 205 10.32 -7.35 7.45
N GLN A 206 10.84 -7.95 6.39
CA GLN A 206 12.12 -7.54 5.80
C GLN A 206 12.08 -6.08 5.34
N LEU A 207 11.00 -5.64 4.68
CA LEU A 207 10.83 -4.24 4.26
C LEU A 207 10.80 -3.28 5.45
N ARG A 208 10.17 -3.68 6.57
CA ARG A 208 10.21 -2.92 7.83
C ARG A 208 11.65 -2.80 8.34
N ASP A 209 12.39 -3.91 8.40
CA ASP A 209 13.76 -3.95 8.91
C ASP A 209 14.74 -3.11 8.04
N GLU A 210 14.37 -2.86 6.78
CA GLU A 210 15.06 -1.95 5.86
C GLU A 210 14.65 -0.46 6.04
N GLY A 211 13.78 -0.15 7.01
CA GLY A 211 13.32 1.21 7.31
C GLY A 211 12.32 1.78 6.30
N ARG A 212 11.53 0.93 5.62
CA ARG A 212 10.47 1.38 4.72
C ARG A 212 9.27 1.93 5.49
N THR A 213 8.77 3.09 5.09
CA THR A 213 7.51 3.64 5.60
C THR A 213 6.33 2.84 5.04
N MET A 214 5.48 2.30 5.90
CA MET A 214 4.40 1.39 5.46
C MET A 214 3.09 1.65 6.21
N ILE A 215 1.97 1.51 5.48
CA ILE A 215 0.63 1.48 6.05
C ILE A 215 0.00 0.13 5.65
N ILE A 216 -0.40 -0.67 6.64
CA ILE A 216 -0.85 -2.05 6.44
C ILE A 216 -2.27 -2.20 6.99
N VAL A 217 -3.25 -2.45 6.15
CA VAL A 217 -4.57 -2.96 6.58
C VAL A 217 -4.45 -4.46 6.72
N THR A 218 -4.77 -5.00 7.89
CA THR A 218 -4.65 -6.45 8.14
C THR A 218 -5.64 -6.92 9.19
N HIS A 219 -6.00 -8.21 9.10
CA HIS A 219 -6.72 -8.97 10.11
C HIS A 219 -5.79 -9.90 10.92
N GLU A 220 -4.50 -9.95 10.56
CA GLU A 220 -3.47 -10.73 11.27
C GLU A 220 -3.00 -9.95 12.52
N MET A 221 -3.68 -10.14 13.65
CA MET A 221 -3.44 -9.34 14.87
C MET A 221 -2.02 -9.53 15.42
N GLU A 222 -1.54 -10.77 15.44
CA GLU A 222 -0.19 -11.07 15.91
C GLU A 222 0.88 -10.45 15.01
N PHE A 223 0.67 -10.47 13.70
CA PHE A 223 1.57 -9.80 12.76
C PHE A 223 1.56 -8.29 12.97
N ALA A 224 0.36 -7.67 13.05
CA ALA A 224 0.23 -6.24 13.30
C ALA A 224 0.97 -5.83 14.59
N ARG A 225 0.83 -6.62 15.66
CA ARG A 225 1.51 -6.39 16.94
C ARG A 225 3.02 -6.40 16.83
N ASN A 226 3.58 -7.30 16.00
CA ASN A 226 5.02 -7.52 15.90
C ASN A 226 5.72 -6.63 14.86
N VAL A 227 4.97 -6.07 13.89
CA VAL A 227 5.57 -5.33 12.77
C VAL A 227 5.37 -3.81 12.89
N SER A 228 4.36 -3.37 13.65
CA SER A 228 3.95 -1.97 13.65
C SER A 228 4.59 -1.16 14.77
N ASP A 229 4.87 0.09 14.49
CA ASP A 229 5.24 1.09 15.48
C ASP A 229 3.98 1.68 16.14
N LYS A 230 2.90 1.83 15.34
CA LYS A 230 1.58 2.24 15.82
C LYS A 230 0.45 1.42 15.20
N ILE A 231 -0.61 1.26 15.95
CA ILE A 231 -1.86 0.65 15.53
C ILE A 231 -2.95 1.73 15.47
N ILE A 232 -3.68 1.76 14.37
CA ILE A 232 -4.89 2.57 14.20
C ILE A 232 -6.08 1.61 14.23
N PHE A 233 -6.96 1.74 15.22
CA PHE A 233 -8.24 1.05 15.23
C PHE A 233 -9.32 1.95 14.63
N MET A 234 -9.92 1.49 13.52
CA MET A 234 -11.01 2.20 12.83
C MET A 234 -12.36 1.58 13.15
N ALA A 235 -13.32 2.43 13.51
CA ALA A 235 -14.72 2.09 13.68
C ALA A 235 -15.60 3.21 13.10
N ASP A 236 -16.71 2.86 12.46
CA ASP A 236 -17.74 3.79 11.98
C ASP A 236 -17.21 4.93 11.07
N GLY A 237 -16.10 4.71 10.37
CA GLY A 237 -15.48 5.67 9.46
C GLY A 237 -14.54 6.68 10.11
N VAL A 238 -14.21 6.51 11.38
CA VAL A 238 -13.28 7.37 12.14
C VAL A 238 -12.13 6.55 12.75
N ILE A 239 -11.05 7.21 13.14
CA ILE A 239 -10.05 6.65 14.04
C ILE A 239 -10.65 6.67 15.45
N GLU A 240 -11.03 5.51 15.95
CA GLU A 240 -11.58 5.33 17.30
C GLU A 240 -10.47 5.37 18.34
N GLU A 241 -9.34 4.73 18.04
CA GLU A 241 -8.18 4.68 18.91
C GLU A 241 -6.90 4.54 18.11
N MET A 242 -5.81 5.18 18.55
CA MET A 242 -4.47 5.02 17.98
C MET A 242 -3.44 5.02 19.11
N GLY A 243 -2.46 4.13 19.00
CA GLY A 243 -1.39 4.01 19.99
C GLY A 243 -0.34 2.98 19.58
N THR A 244 0.61 2.72 20.44
CA THR A 244 1.56 1.62 20.29
C THR A 244 0.84 0.27 20.32
N PRO A 245 1.44 -0.81 19.76
CA PRO A 245 0.85 -2.14 19.86
C PRO A 245 0.49 -2.53 21.32
N ASP A 246 1.36 -2.22 22.28
CA ASP A 246 1.09 -2.57 23.68
C ASP A 246 -0.10 -1.80 24.26
N GLU A 247 -0.27 -0.52 23.91
CA GLU A 247 -1.42 0.27 24.35
C GLU A 247 -2.73 -0.29 23.79
N ILE A 248 -2.75 -0.58 22.48
CA ILE A 248 -3.98 -1.01 21.79
C ILE A 248 -4.36 -2.45 22.12
N PHE A 249 -3.40 -3.37 22.19
CA PHE A 249 -3.70 -4.80 22.43
C PHE A 249 -3.85 -5.16 23.91
N ASN A 250 -3.08 -4.53 24.80
CA ASN A 250 -3.04 -4.92 26.22
C ASN A 250 -3.83 -3.95 27.12
N ALA A 251 -3.98 -2.68 26.74
CA ALA A 251 -4.63 -1.66 27.54
C ALA A 251 -5.53 -0.72 26.72
N PRO A 252 -6.46 -1.26 25.90
CA PRO A 252 -7.34 -0.43 25.06
C PRO A 252 -8.22 0.48 25.95
N LYS A 253 -8.34 1.74 25.55
CA LYS A 253 -9.11 2.76 26.28
C LYS A 253 -10.57 2.77 25.82
N SER A 254 -10.80 2.66 24.49
CA SER A 254 -12.15 2.68 23.93
C SER A 254 -12.89 1.35 24.19
N GLU A 255 -14.16 1.47 24.55
CA GLU A 255 -15.05 0.30 24.71
C GLU A 255 -15.26 -0.46 23.39
N LYS A 256 -15.24 0.25 22.24
CA LYS A 256 -15.33 -0.40 20.93
C LYS A 256 -14.08 -1.23 20.63
N THR A 257 -12.89 -0.73 20.98
CA THR A 257 -11.63 -1.47 20.84
C THR A 257 -11.63 -2.74 21.70
N LYS A 258 -12.06 -2.64 22.97
CA LYS A 258 -12.19 -3.78 23.89
C LYS A 258 -13.13 -4.84 23.35
N THR A 259 -14.32 -4.42 22.89
CA THR A 259 -15.33 -5.31 22.31
C THR A 259 -14.82 -6.02 21.05
N PHE A 260 -14.07 -5.31 20.22
CA PHE A 260 -13.48 -5.87 19.01
C PHE A 260 -12.52 -7.02 19.35
N PHE A 261 -11.61 -6.83 20.31
CA PHE A 261 -10.68 -7.90 20.71
C PHE A 261 -11.35 -9.06 21.45
N GLN A 262 -12.41 -8.82 22.22
CA GLN A 262 -13.17 -9.90 22.85
C GLN A 262 -13.78 -10.83 21.80
N LYS A 263 -14.42 -10.29 20.76
CA LYS A 263 -15.00 -11.06 19.65
C LYS A 263 -13.93 -11.84 18.87
N SER A 264 -12.82 -11.18 18.52
CA SER A 264 -11.72 -11.83 17.82
C SER A 264 -11.12 -13.01 18.60
N ASN A 265 -11.05 -12.91 19.93
CA ASN A 265 -10.57 -14.01 20.79
C ASN A 265 -11.57 -15.17 20.91
N GLU A 266 -12.87 -14.94 20.75
CA GLU A 266 -13.90 -15.98 20.73
C GLU A 266 -13.88 -16.76 19.41
N GLU A 267 -13.70 -16.07 18.27
CA GLU A 267 -13.62 -16.69 16.94
C GLU A 267 -12.39 -17.61 16.79
N VAL A 268 -11.27 -17.31 17.44
CA VAL A 268 -10.05 -18.14 17.42
C VAL A 268 -10.19 -19.41 18.28
N LYS A 269 -11.16 -19.45 19.23
CA LYS A 269 -11.39 -20.58 20.13
C LYS A 269 -12.49 -21.53 19.66
N ALA A 270 -13.26 -21.16 18.66
CA ALA A 270 -14.34 -21.96 18.07
C ALA A 270 -13.85 -22.72 16.82
#